data_2b38a2168771e535234f9041b7549b22
#
_entry.id   2b38a2168771e535234f9041b7549b22
#
_cell.length_a   1.000
_cell.length_b   1.000
_cell.length_c   1.000
_cell.angle_alpha   90.00
_cell.angle_beta   90.00
_cell.angle_gamma   90.00
#
_symmetry.space_group_name_H-M   'P 1'
#
loop_
_entity.id
_entity.type
_entity.pdbx_description
1 polymer ?
#
loop_
_entity_poly.entity_id
_entity_poly.type
_entity_poly.pdbx_seq_one_letter_code
_entity_poly.pdbx_strand_id
1 'polypeptide(L)'
;VTDTTEIDSALADLGRGEKLWADTPLSARREVLERVHTLIGEHAEEWVAAAASFKKLSPDSPLIGEEWMSGPYPALAGAAALIGTMRKLEAGTSPIDGVRITDAPGGRLAIQALPHGIFDTLLLNGFSAQVWLQPGVDAASARRSAGLGQRTPAATQGIGVVLGAGNITSIAPLDTLYDIYANNRVVALKLNPITDAMFPVFNKVFAPLIDLDVVRILTGGADVGTYLVNHDAVSHVHITGSAITHDAIVFGTGELGEQRKADRKPLLGKPISSELGGVSPTIVLPGKWSKADLKFQAKHVATQRLHNGGYNCVASQAVVVSSSWPQKEAFLEALRDAIDQAPERPAYYPGSDGRVKAAYDVHPEAERLGPSGGRVLIEGLIAGRDEPLLRTEYFAPVLGVVELPYEGQEFADKAVDFANDELAGTLGANIVAHPATIKSLGDSFDTLIERLRYGTIAVNAWTGVGFLTAHASWGAFPGHTVDDVQSGIGLVHNGFLLDGVERTVVRGPFRPAPRSILTGQFALTPKPPWFVDNRTAATTGRRLTNFTASPGWSKLPAIFASALRG
;
A
#
# COMPACT_ATOMS: atom_id res chain seq x y z
N VAL A 1 17.04 31.86 2.53
CA VAL A 1 18.15 30.89 2.48
C VAL A 1 17.86 29.88 3.58
N THR A 2 17.71 28.62 3.23
CA THR A 2 17.49 27.54 4.20
C THR A 2 18.72 27.43 5.08
N ASP A 3 18.55 27.42 6.40
CA ASP A 3 19.64 27.11 7.31
C ASP A 3 19.98 25.62 7.19
N THR A 4 21.12 25.30 6.57
CA THR A 4 21.55 23.91 6.34
C THR A 4 22.31 23.33 7.52
N THR A 5 22.62 24.12 8.55
CA THR A 5 23.43 23.70 9.71
C THR A 5 22.83 22.50 10.44
N GLU A 6 21.52 22.48 10.61
CA GLU A 6 20.81 21.37 11.25
C GLU A 6 20.88 20.09 10.39
N ILE A 7 20.75 20.23 9.07
CA ILE A 7 20.81 19.11 8.12
C ILE A 7 22.21 18.51 8.09
N ASP A 8 23.25 19.38 8.01
CA ASP A 8 24.65 18.95 8.00
C ASP A 8 25.02 18.23 9.30
N SER A 9 24.54 18.74 10.45
CA SER A 9 24.70 18.08 11.75
C SER A 9 24.02 16.71 11.78
N ALA A 10 22.77 16.60 11.28
CA ALA A 10 22.05 15.34 11.21
C ALA A 10 22.77 14.30 10.34
N LEU A 11 23.30 14.71 9.19
CA LEU A 11 24.07 13.83 8.30
C LEU A 11 25.41 13.42 8.90
N ALA A 12 26.08 14.31 9.66
CA ALA A 12 27.30 13.98 10.39
C ALA A 12 27.02 12.95 11.51
N ASP A 13 25.89 13.09 12.22
CA ASP A 13 25.44 12.11 13.21
C ASP A 13 25.23 10.75 12.56
N LEU A 14 24.47 10.70 11.45
CA LEU A 14 24.23 9.46 10.70
C LEU A 14 25.53 8.81 10.22
N GLY A 15 26.53 9.60 9.79
CA GLY A 15 27.83 9.06 9.41
C GLY A 15 28.60 8.41 10.57
N ARG A 16 28.37 8.85 11.83
CA ARG A 16 28.86 8.14 13.03
C ARG A 16 28.02 6.87 13.29
N GLY A 17 26.69 7.01 13.17
CA GLY A 17 25.74 5.92 13.36
C GLY A 17 25.95 4.76 12.38
N GLU A 18 26.33 5.04 11.14
CA GLU A 18 26.63 3.99 10.15
C GLU A 18 27.75 3.06 10.63
N LYS A 19 28.83 3.63 11.20
CA LYS A 19 29.95 2.84 11.73
C LYS A 19 29.53 2.01 12.93
N LEU A 20 28.77 2.59 13.86
CA LEU A 20 28.21 1.87 15.01
C LEU A 20 27.26 0.76 14.57
N TRP A 21 26.44 1.03 13.56
CA TRP A 21 25.50 0.05 13.03
C TRP A 21 26.19 -1.12 12.33
N ALA A 22 27.30 -0.88 11.63
CA ALA A 22 28.15 -1.92 11.05
C ALA A 22 28.67 -2.91 12.10
N ASP A 23 29.05 -2.41 13.27
CA ASP A 23 29.57 -3.21 14.40
C ASP A 23 28.45 -3.82 15.27
N THR A 24 27.18 -3.41 15.04
CA THR A 24 26.04 -3.89 15.83
C THR A 24 25.60 -5.28 15.38
N PRO A 25 25.68 -6.31 16.25
CA PRO A 25 25.29 -7.68 15.89
C PRO A 25 23.77 -7.81 15.69
N LEU A 26 23.34 -8.84 14.95
CA LEU A 26 21.93 -9.08 14.63
C LEU A 26 21.02 -9.08 15.86
N SER A 27 21.46 -9.70 16.97
CA SER A 27 20.69 -9.75 18.22
C SER A 27 20.41 -8.35 18.79
N ALA A 28 21.42 -7.47 18.80
CA ALA A 28 21.26 -6.11 19.28
C ALA A 28 20.36 -5.27 18.33
N ARG A 29 20.51 -5.46 17.01
CA ARG A 29 19.60 -4.83 16.03
C ARG A 29 18.15 -5.25 16.23
N ARG A 30 17.91 -6.53 16.51
CA ARG A 30 16.57 -7.05 16.85
C ARG A 30 16.05 -6.43 18.14
N GLU A 31 16.85 -6.35 19.19
CA GLU A 31 16.45 -5.74 20.46
C GLU A 31 16.07 -4.26 20.31
N VAL A 32 16.82 -3.51 19.49
CA VAL A 32 16.46 -2.13 19.13
C VAL A 32 15.09 -2.09 18.44
N LEU A 33 14.83 -2.98 17.49
CA LEU A 33 13.55 -3.04 16.80
C LEU A 33 12.40 -3.49 17.72
N GLU A 34 12.64 -4.39 18.68
CA GLU A 34 11.67 -4.78 19.73
C GLU A 34 11.30 -3.57 20.61
N ARG A 35 12.25 -2.70 20.94
CA ARG A 35 11.98 -1.45 21.65
C ARG A 35 11.17 -0.47 20.80
N VAL A 36 11.48 -0.32 19.51
CA VAL A 36 10.68 0.49 18.56
C VAL A 36 9.24 -0.04 18.51
N HIS A 37 9.06 -1.36 18.36
CA HIS A 37 7.75 -2.00 18.35
C HIS A 37 6.97 -1.70 19.65
N THR A 38 7.60 -1.79 20.81
CA THR A 38 7.00 -1.46 22.10
C THR A 38 6.52 0.00 22.13
N LEU A 39 7.38 0.93 21.73
CA LEU A 39 7.06 2.37 21.71
C LEU A 39 5.94 2.72 20.70
N ILE A 40 5.86 2.04 19.55
CA ILE A 40 4.71 2.20 18.66
C ILE A 40 3.40 1.86 19.40
N GLY A 41 3.39 0.75 20.13
CA GLY A 41 2.22 0.33 20.92
C GLY A 41 1.86 1.33 22.04
N GLU A 42 2.85 1.82 22.76
CA GLU A 42 2.67 2.79 23.86
C GLU A 42 2.16 4.15 23.37
N HIS A 43 2.61 4.59 22.19
CA HIS A 43 2.23 5.87 21.59
C HIS A 43 1.13 5.78 20.52
N ALA A 44 0.46 4.64 20.37
CA ALA A 44 -0.55 4.43 19.33
C ALA A 44 -1.74 5.40 19.41
N GLU A 45 -2.21 5.73 20.60
CA GLU A 45 -3.29 6.72 20.81
C GLU A 45 -2.86 8.13 20.39
N GLU A 46 -1.66 8.54 20.79
CA GLU A 46 -1.06 9.83 20.39
C GLU A 46 -0.88 9.91 18.87
N TRP A 47 -0.42 8.81 18.27
CA TRP A 47 -0.28 8.70 16.81
C TRP A 47 -1.60 8.93 16.09
N VAL A 48 -2.66 8.22 16.49
CA VAL A 48 -3.99 8.36 15.87
C VAL A 48 -4.56 9.75 16.11
N ALA A 49 -4.38 10.33 17.28
CA ALA A 49 -4.84 11.69 17.57
C ALA A 49 -4.13 12.74 16.70
N ALA A 50 -2.81 12.65 16.52
CA ALA A 50 -2.05 13.54 15.66
C ALA A 50 -2.48 13.38 14.19
N ALA A 51 -2.66 12.13 13.71
CA ALA A 51 -3.14 11.83 12.36
C ALA A 51 -4.53 12.41 12.11
N ALA A 52 -5.48 12.19 13.02
CA ALA A 52 -6.83 12.73 12.95
C ALA A 52 -6.84 14.27 12.89
N SER A 53 -5.98 14.91 13.68
CA SER A 53 -5.89 16.37 13.75
C SER A 53 -5.50 16.99 12.41
N PHE A 54 -4.38 16.60 11.79
CA PHE A 54 -3.98 17.20 10.52
C PHE A 54 -4.89 16.79 9.36
N LYS A 55 -5.53 15.63 9.44
CA LYS A 55 -6.55 15.18 8.48
C LYS A 55 -7.95 15.75 8.74
N LYS A 56 -8.08 16.65 9.70
CA LYS A 56 -9.34 17.35 10.04
C LYS A 56 -10.49 16.41 10.41
N LEU A 57 -10.18 15.25 11.00
CA LEU A 57 -11.20 14.31 11.49
C LEU A 57 -11.61 14.67 12.92
N SER A 58 -12.92 14.71 13.16
CA SER A 58 -13.44 14.77 14.54
C SER A 58 -13.08 13.49 15.29
N PRO A 59 -12.73 13.56 16.59
CA PRO A 59 -12.51 12.37 17.42
C PRO A 59 -13.68 11.38 17.43
N ASP A 60 -14.90 11.87 17.24
CA ASP A 60 -16.12 11.05 17.19
C ASP A 60 -16.46 10.55 15.77
N SER A 61 -15.64 10.85 14.78
CA SER A 61 -15.86 10.40 13.42
C SER A 61 -15.77 8.87 13.32
N PRO A 62 -16.72 8.21 12.60
CA PRO A 62 -16.60 6.77 12.34
C PRO A 62 -15.34 6.43 11.52
N LEU A 63 -14.78 7.40 10.80
CA LEU A 63 -13.58 7.25 9.97
C LEU A 63 -12.26 7.25 10.77
N ILE A 64 -12.29 7.47 12.09
CA ILE A 64 -11.10 7.30 12.97
C ILE A 64 -10.54 5.87 12.87
N GLY A 65 -11.38 4.88 12.55
CA GLY A 65 -10.92 3.52 12.29
C GLY A 65 -9.88 3.40 11.19
N GLU A 66 -9.96 4.27 10.18
CA GLU A 66 -8.95 4.31 9.09
C GLU A 66 -7.58 4.72 9.63
N GLU A 67 -7.51 5.65 10.59
CA GLU A 67 -6.24 6.09 11.17
C GLU A 67 -5.59 5.02 12.06
N TRP A 68 -6.39 4.19 12.74
CA TRP A 68 -5.89 3.01 13.45
C TRP A 68 -5.32 1.98 12.49
N MET A 69 -6.06 1.67 11.41
CA MET A 69 -5.71 0.63 10.45
C MET A 69 -4.62 1.04 9.45
N SER A 70 -4.38 2.33 9.24
CA SER A 70 -3.34 2.84 8.33
C SER A 70 -2.17 3.53 9.03
N GLY A 71 -2.20 3.60 10.36
CA GLY A 71 -1.17 4.22 11.19
C GLY A 71 -0.44 3.18 12.06
N PRO A 72 -0.70 3.12 13.37
CA PRO A 72 0.07 2.28 14.28
C PRO A 72 -0.09 0.78 14.02
N TYR A 73 -1.24 0.30 13.53
CA TYR A 73 -1.46 -1.11 13.25
C TYR A 73 -0.44 -1.70 12.24
N PRO A 74 -0.32 -1.20 11.00
CA PRO A 74 0.66 -1.74 10.06
C PRO A 74 2.11 -1.48 10.48
N ALA A 75 2.40 -0.39 11.18
CA ALA A 75 3.74 -0.12 11.72
C ALA A 75 4.15 -1.20 12.75
N LEU A 76 3.25 -1.56 13.68
CA LEU A 76 3.45 -2.67 14.63
C LEU A 76 3.61 -4.01 13.90
N ALA A 77 2.72 -4.31 12.95
CA ALA A 77 2.76 -5.56 12.22
C ALA A 77 4.06 -5.71 11.41
N GLY A 78 4.49 -4.64 10.73
CA GLY A 78 5.74 -4.60 9.98
C GLY A 78 6.97 -4.80 10.86
N ALA A 79 7.04 -4.09 11.99
CA ALA A 79 8.12 -4.27 12.96
C ALA A 79 8.15 -5.71 13.52
N ALA A 80 6.98 -6.28 13.86
CA ALA A 80 6.88 -7.65 14.35
C ALA A 80 7.33 -8.69 13.30
N ALA A 81 7.01 -8.48 12.01
CA ALA A 81 7.46 -9.35 10.93
C ALA A 81 8.98 -9.31 10.77
N LEU A 82 9.58 -8.12 10.79
CA LEU A 82 11.04 -7.94 10.75
C LEU A 82 11.72 -8.57 11.96
N ILE A 83 11.18 -8.42 13.18
CA ILE A 83 11.67 -9.09 14.40
C ILE A 83 11.68 -10.61 14.20
N GLY A 84 10.60 -11.18 13.64
CA GLY A 84 10.52 -12.60 13.31
C GLY A 84 11.62 -13.05 12.33
N THR A 85 11.84 -12.27 11.29
CA THR A 85 12.91 -12.47 10.30
C THR A 85 14.29 -12.41 10.95
N MET A 86 14.56 -11.41 11.80
CA MET A 86 15.83 -11.29 12.52
C MET A 86 16.10 -12.49 13.42
N ARG A 87 15.09 -12.99 14.16
CA ARG A 87 15.23 -14.20 15.00
C ARG A 87 15.62 -15.43 14.19
N LYS A 88 15.06 -15.61 12.98
CA LYS A 88 15.42 -16.70 12.08
C LYS A 88 16.89 -16.58 11.63
N LEU A 89 17.32 -15.39 11.23
CA LEU A 89 18.70 -15.13 10.82
C LEU A 89 19.70 -15.36 11.98
N GLU A 90 19.38 -14.93 13.20
CA GLU A 90 20.18 -15.20 14.41
C GLU A 90 20.34 -16.71 14.68
N ALA A 91 19.28 -17.49 14.42
CA ALA A 91 19.30 -18.93 14.54
C ALA A 91 20.01 -19.63 13.36
N GLY A 92 20.56 -18.89 12.39
CA GLY A 92 21.23 -19.43 11.20
C GLY A 92 20.26 -20.07 10.20
N THR A 93 18.95 -19.79 10.31
CA THR A 93 17.91 -20.34 9.43
C THR A 93 17.39 -19.27 8.47
N SER A 94 16.75 -19.70 7.38
CA SER A 94 16.10 -18.77 6.44
C SER A 94 14.83 -18.17 7.05
N PRO A 95 14.53 -16.89 6.81
CA PRO A 95 13.25 -16.28 7.18
C PRO A 95 12.02 -17.06 6.73
N ILE A 96 12.12 -17.76 5.59
CA ILE A 96 11.04 -18.55 5.01
C ILE A 96 11.10 -20.05 5.33
N ASP A 97 11.97 -20.48 6.25
CA ASP A 97 11.94 -21.87 6.72
C ASP A 97 10.69 -22.14 7.53
N GLY A 98 9.97 -23.20 7.14
CA GLY A 98 8.66 -23.54 7.68
C GLY A 98 7.48 -22.78 7.04
N VAL A 99 7.74 -21.82 6.14
CA VAL A 99 6.70 -21.15 5.36
C VAL A 99 6.30 -22.03 4.18
N ARG A 100 5.00 -22.08 3.89
CA ARG A 100 4.47 -22.81 2.74
C ARG A 100 4.92 -22.14 1.44
N ILE A 101 5.55 -22.89 0.56
CA ILE A 101 5.96 -22.49 -0.79
C ILE A 101 5.24 -23.43 -1.77
N THR A 102 4.64 -22.86 -2.80
CA THR A 102 3.94 -23.59 -3.87
C THR A 102 4.35 -23.04 -5.23
N ASP A 103 4.10 -23.81 -6.27
CA ASP A 103 4.21 -23.30 -7.63
C ASP A 103 3.09 -22.29 -7.93
N ALA A 104 3.42 -21.33 -8.79
CA ALA A 104 2.49 -20.36 -9.35
C ALA A 104 2.67 -20.30 -10.89
N PRO A 105 1.65 -19.80 -11.63
CA PRO A 105 1.71 -19.74 -13.09
C PRO A 105 2.99 -19.11 -13.64
N GLY A 106 3.39 -19.54 -14.83
CA GLY A 106 4.55 -18.99 -15.54
C GLY A 106 5.91 -19.33 -14.92
N GLY A 107 6.03 -20.46 -14.22
CA GLY A 107 7.29 -20.90 -13.61
C GLY A 107 7.73 -20.09 -12.39
N ARG A 108 6.76 -19.50 -11.68
CA ARG A 108 6.97 -18.72 -10.46
C ARG A 108 6.81 -19.57 -9.21
N LEU A 109 7.38 -19.11 -8.10
CA LEU A 109 7.08 -19.61 -6.76
C LEU A 109 6.17 -18.63 -6.03
N ALA A 110 5.23 -19.16 -5.26
CA ALA A 110 4.36 -18.43 -4.36
C ALA A 110 4.70 -18.75 -2.90
N ILE A 111 5.11 -17.75 -2.14
CA ILE A 111 5.45 -17.83 -0.72
C ILE A 111 4.25 -17.32 0.07
N GLN A 112 3.73 -18.13 1.00
CA GLN A 112 2.58 -17.79 1.83
C GLN A 112 2.92 -16.65 2.80
N ALA A 113 2.26 -15.51 2.63
CA ALA A 113 2.40 -14.36 3.52
C ALA A 113 1.25 -14.25 4.54
N LEU A 114 0.04 -14.70 4.16
CA LEU A 114 -1.16 -14.72 5.01
C LEU A 114 -1.98 -15.99 4.73
N PRO A 115 -2.45 -16.74 5.76
CA PRO A 115 -2.09 -16.58 7.16
C PRO A 115 -0.63 -17.01 7.43
N HIS A 116 0.07 -16.27 8.29
CA HIS A 116 1.42 -16.64 8.75
C HIS A 116 1.39 -17.41 10.08
N GLY A 117 0.37 -17.20 10.89
CA GLY A 117 0.18 -17.84 12.19
C GLY A 117 -1.26 -18.11 12.55
N ILE A 118 -1.47 -18.71 13.74
CA ILE A 118 -2.80 -19.08 14.22
C ILE A 118 -3.70 -17.85 14.41
N PHE A 119 -3.15 -16.74 14.84
CA PHE A 119 -3.92 -15.51 15.05
C PHE A 119 -4.38 -14.90 13.72
N ASP A 120 -3.58 -14.96 12.66
CA ASP A 120 -4.00 -14.54 11.34
C ASP A 120 -5.15 -15.41 10.83
N THR A 121 -5.04 -16.73 11.02
CA THR A 121 -6.10 -17.68 10.65
C THR A 121 -7.42 -17.36 11.34
N LEU A 122 -7.38 -16.88 12.57
CA LEU A 122 -8.58 -16.54 13.34
C LEU A 122 -9.11 -15.14 13.00
N LEU A 123 -8.24 -14.13 12.97
CA LEU A 123 -8.63 -12.72 12.82
C LEU A 123 -8.93 -12.33 11.37
N LEU A 124 -8.22 -12.90 10.41
CA LEU A 124 -8.36 -12.65 8.98
C LEU A 124 -8.90 -13.88 8.23
N ASN A 125 -9.77 -14.63 8.91
CA ASN A 125 -10.39 -15.83 8.34
C ASN A 125 -11.04 -15.54 6.98
N GLY A 126 -10.71 -16.35 5.99
CA GLY A 126 -11.18 -16.21 4.60
C GLY A 126 -10.27 -15.33 3.72
N PHE A 127 -9.26 -14.67 4.30
CA PHE A 127 -8.25 -13.95 3.53
C PHE A 127 -6.96 -14.78 3.41
N SER A 128 -6.29 -14.63 2.28
CA SER A 128 -4.93 -15.17 2.06
C SER A 128 -4.11 -14.21 1.24
N ALA A 129 -2.79 -14.25 1.41
CA ALA A 129 -1.84 -13.52 0.58
C ALA A 129 -0.61 -14.38 0.30
N GLN A 130 -0.09 -14.24 -0.91
CA GLN A 130 1.11 -14.91 -1.37
C GLN A 130 2.02 -13.87 -2.05
N VAL A 131 3.33 -13.98 -1.79
CA VAL A 131 4.34 -13.26 -2.57
C VAL A 131 4.80 -14.17 -3.71
N TRP A 132 4.61 -13.73 -4.94
CA TRP A 132 5.12 -14.44 -6.11
C TRP A 132 6.51 -13.90 -6.46
N LEU A 133 7.45 -14.81 -6.62
CA LEU A 133 8.81 -14.49 -7.06
C LEU A 133 8.88 -14.45 -8.59
N GLN A 134 9.88 -13.76 -9.09
CA GLN A 134 10.14 -13.68 -10.53
C GLN A 134 10.34 -15.08 -11.15
N PRO A 135 9.99 -15.28 -12.41
CA PRO A 135 10.21 -16.55 -13.10
C PRO A 135 11.66 -16.98 -13.01
N GLY A 136 11.87 -18.27 -12.73
CA GLY A 136 13.21 -18.88 -12.64
C GLY A 136 13.88 -18.80 -11.27
N VAL A 137 13.29 -18.13 -10.29
CA VAL A 137 13.77 -18.17 -8.89
C VAL A 137 13.31 -19.49 -8.27
N ASP A 138 14.26 -20.35 -7.90
CA ASP A 138 13.99 -21.61 -7.22
C ASP A 138 13.91 -21.45 -5.67
N ALA A 139 13.30 -22.45 -5.00
CA ALA A 139 13.07 -22.40 -3.56
C ALA A 139 14.38 -22.40 -2.75
N ALA A 140 15.45 -23.03 -3.24
CA ALA A 140 16.73 -23.05 -2.55
C ALA A 140 17.41 -21.67 -2.65
N SER A 141 17.36 -21.05 -3.81
CA SER A 141 17.83 -19.68 -4.03
C SER A 141 17.07 -18.68 -3.16
N ALA A 142 15.72 -18.74 -3.17
CA ALA A 142 14.89 -17.89 -2.33
C ALA A 142 15.24 -18.01 -0.83
N ARG A 143 15.47 -19.23 -0.32
CA ARG A 143 15.90 -19.43 1.07
C ARG A 143 17.28 -18.84 1.35
N ARG A 144 18.22 -18.95 0.41
CA ARG A 144 19.58 -18.41 0.59
C ARG A 144 19.61 -16.90 0.58
N SER A 145 18.81 -16.24 -0.26
CA SER A 145 18.81 -14.78 -0.41
C SER A 145 17.90 -14.06 0.59
N ALA A 146 16.85 -14.71 1.13
CA ALA A 146 15.97 -14.11 2.12
C ALA A 146 16.76 -13.59 3.33
N GLY A 147 16.45 -12.37 3.78
CA GLY A 147 17.21 -11.65 4.81
C GLY A 147 17.96 -10.44 4.27
N LEU A 148 18.11 -10.32 2.95
CA LEU A 148 18.74 -9.18 2.25
C LEU A 148 19.97 -8.63 2.99
N GLY A 149 20.02 -7.32 3.29
CA GLY A 149 21.15 -6.66 3.96
C GLY A 149 21.49 -7.21 5.35
N GLN A 150 20.58 -7.91 6.03
CA GLN A 150 20.84 -8.50 7.34
C GLN A 150 21.61 -9.84 7.28
N ARG A 151 21.86 -10.38 6.09
CA ARG A 151 22.78 -11.49 5.91
C ARG A 151 24.24 -11.09 6.06
N THR A 152 24.56 -9.85 5.77
CA THR A 152 25.89 -9.26 5.90
C THR A 152 25.81 -7.94 6.67
N PRO A 153 25.45 -7.97 7.96
CA PRO A 153 25.13 -6.76 8.71
C PRO A 153 26.28 -5.74 8.78
N ALA A 154 27.53 -6.20 8.76
CA ALA A 154 28.69 -5.31 8.73
C ALA A 154 28.88 -4.55 7.40
N ALA A 155 28.24 -5.00 6.32
CA ALA A 155 28.30 -4.35 5.01
C ALA A 155 27.21 -3.30 4.85
N THR A 156 27.32 -2.18 5.58
CA THR A 156 26.40 -1.03 5.48
C THR A 156 26.48 -0.38 4.12
N GLN A 157 25.36 0.23 3.69
CA GLN A 157 25.18 0.82 2.36
C GLN A 157 25.10 2.36 2.44
N GLY A 158 25.69 2.97 3.46
CA GLY A 158 25.77 4.40 3.64
C GLY A 158 24.50 5.04 4.21
N ILE A 159 24.31 6.33 3.91
CA ILE A 159 23.17 7.12 4.37
C ILE A 159 22.10 7.12 3.28
N GLY A 160 20.91 6.61 3.62
CA GLY A 160 19.71 6.75 2.81
C GLY A 160 18.91 7.99 3.20
N VAL A 161 18.34 8.67 2.22
CA VAL A 161 17.30 9.68 2.43
C VAL A 161 15.94 9.06 2.11
N VAL A 162 15.01 9.09 3.06
CA VAL A 162 13.61 8.73 2.86
C VAL A 162 12.78 10.01 2.83
N LEU A 163 12.21 10.31 1.65
CA LEU A 163 11.23 11.38 1.47
C LEU A 163 9.83 10.79 1.71
N GLY A 164 9.32 11.01 2.91
CA GLY A 164 8.12 10.35 3.43
C GLY A 164 6.83 10.79 2.73
N ALA A 165 5.87 9.87 2.69
CA ALA A 165 4.52 10.11 2.18
C ALA A 165 3.70 11.06 3.07
N GLY A 166 2.74 11.77 2.45
CA GLY A 166 1.85 12.71 3.15
C GLY A 166 0.43 12.17 3.43
N ASN A 167 0.10 10.94 3.04
CA ASN A 167 -1.27 10.43 3.05
C ASN A 167 -1.55 9.37 4.13
N ILE A 168 -0.68 8.40 4.28
CA ILE A 168 -0.80 7.27 5.23
C ILE A 168 0.36 7.35 6.21
N THR A 169 0.03 7.45 7.51
CA THR A 169 1.02 7.79 8.53
C THR A 169 1.99 6.66 8.89
N SER A 170 1.69 5.43 8.50
CA SER A 170 2.64 4.30 8.67
C SER A 170 3.67 4.19 7.56
N ILE A 171 3.49 4.84 6.41
CA ILE A 171 4.38 4.68 5.26
C ILE A 171 5.79 5.15 5.60
N ALA A 172 5.97 6.40 6.01
CA ALA A 172 7.29 6.94 6.33
C ALA A 172 8.06 6.12 7.38
N PRO A 173 7.44 5.65 8.50
CA PRO A 173 8.07 4.70 9.41
C PRO A 173 8.44 3.36 8.77
N LEU A 174 7.57 2.77 7.96
CA LEU A 174 7.83 1.48 7.34
C LEU A 174 8.91 1.56 6.26
N ASP A 175 8.93 2.63 5.45
CA ASP A 175 9.98 2.90 4.46
C ASP A 175 11.34 3.06 5.17
N THR A 176 11.36 3.78 6.30
CA THR A 176 12.55 3.95 7.14
C THR A 176 13.05 2.60 7.66
N LEU A 177 12.17 1.78 8.23
CA LEU A 177 12.55 0.45 8.71
C LEU A 177 13.00 -0.47 7.57
N TYR A 178 12.37 -0.36 6.40
CA TYR A 178 12.80 -1.13 5.22
C TYR A 178 14.21 -0.74 4.78
N ASP A 179 14.52 0.55 4.72
CA ASP A 179 15.86 1.01 4.31
C ASP A 179 16.94 0.58 5.32
N ILE A 180 16.63 0.59 6.62
CA ILE A 180 17.52 0.12 7.67
C ILE A 180 17.72 -1.41 7.61
N TYR A 181 16.63 -2.18 7.54
CA TYR A 181 16.71 -3.64 7.71
C TYR A 181 16.83 -4.42 6.39
N ALA A 182 16.25 -3.94 5.29
CA ALA A 182 16.43 -4.58 3.99
C ALA A 182 17.71 -4.13 3.28
N ASN A 183 17.93 -2.81 3.24
CA ASN A 183 19.05 -2.22 2.51
C ASN A 183 20.28 -1.95 3.38
N ASN A 184 20.19 -2.15 4.69
CA ASN A 184 21.27 -1.96 5.66
C ASN A 184 21.89 -0.55 5.61
N ARG A 185 21.06 0.50 5.58
CA ARG A 185 21.45 1.91 5.59
C ARG A 185 21.06 2.57 6.90
N VAL A 186 21.74 3.64 7.26
CA VAL A 186 21.24 4.62 8.24
C VAL A 186 20.41 5.66 7.51
N VAL A 187 19.40 6.27 8.15
CA VAL A 187 18.34 6.99 7.44
C VAL A 187 18.13 8.42 7.93
N ALA A 188 18.20 9.36 7.00
CA ALA A 188 17.62 10.69 7.14
C ALA A 188 16.15 10.64 6.65
N LEU A 189 15.21 10.58 7.58
CA LEU A 189 13.78 10.65 7.27
C LEU A 189 13.34 12.11 7.20
N LYS A 190 12.99 12.57 6.01
CA LYS A 190 12.37 13.88 5.81
C LYS A 190 10.86 13.73 5.69
N LEU A 191 10.12 14.26 6.66
CA LEU A 191 8.67 14.21 6.68
C LEU A 191 8.07 15.04 5.53
N ASN A 192 6.94 14.59 5.01
CA ASN A 192 6.13 15.43 4.14
C ASN A 192 5.56 16.59 4.97
N PRO A 193 5.57 17.84 4.49
CA PRO A 193 5.04 18.99 5.25
C PRO A 193 3.60 18.81 5.77
N ILE A 194 2.77 18.02 5.08
CA ILE A 194 1.41 17.70 5.54
C ILE A 194 1.45 16.92 6.87
N THR A 195 2.49 16.12 7.07
CA THR A 195 2.65 15.22 8.24
C THR A 195 3.60 15.75 9.29
N ASP A 196 4.00 17.03 9.26
CA ASP A 196 4.88 17.61 10.28
C ASP A 196 4.32 17.46 11.71
N ALA A 197 2.99 17.42 11.85
CA ALA A 197 2.33 17.14 13.12
C ALA A 197 2.67 15.75 13.71
N MET A 198 3.20 14.83 12.90
CA MET A 198 3.65 13.52 13.36
C MET A 198 5.06 13.52 13.94
N PHE A 199 5.83 14.59 13.76
CA PHE A 199 7.22 14.69 14.23
C PHE A 199 7.39 14.33 15.72
N PRO A 200 6.58 14.86 16.66
CA PRO A 200 6.75 14.53 18.09
C PRO A 200 6.56 13.05 18.39
N VAL A 201 5.56 12.41 17.81
CA VAL A 201 5.29 10.99 18.06
C VAL A 201 6.32 10.10 17.38
N PHE A 202 6.79 10.45 16.17
CA PHE A 202 7.83 9.69 15.49
C PHE A 202 9.18 9.77 16.20
N ASN A 203 9.54 10.92 16.79
CA ASN A 203 10.73 11.03 17.64
C ASN A 203 10.68 10.10 18.85
N LYS A 204 9.51 9.95 19.48
CA LYS A 204 9.34 9.02 20.59
C LYS A 204 9.47 7.57 20.14
N VAL A 205 8.79 7.22 19.05
CA VAL A 205 8.76 5.85 18.52
C VAL A 205 10.15 5.41 18.03
N PHE A 206 10.88 6.28 17.35
CA PHE A 206 12.21 6.00 16.83
C PHE A 206 13.34 6.31 17.79
N ALA A 207 13.07 6.74 19.03
CA ALA A 207 14.11 7.09 20.00
C ALA A 207 15.24 6.05 20.10
N PRO A 208 14.99 4.71 20.13
CA PRO A 208 16.07 3.72 20.18
C PRO A 208 17.02 3.73 18.96
N LEU A 209 16.54 4.12 17.79
CA LEU A 209 17.36 4.28 16.58
C LEU A 209 18.01 5.66 16.49
N ILE A 210 17.34 6.68 17.02
CA ILE A 210 17.87 8.06 17.10
C ILE A 210 19.04 8.12 18.07
N ASP A 211 18.94 7.46 19.22
CA ASP A 211 20.00 7.38 20.24
C ASP A 211 21.28 6.70 19.74
N LEU A 212 21.16 5.86 18.71
CA LEU A 212 22.27 5.17 18.04
C LEU A 212 22.76 5.90 16.78
N ASP A 213 22.27 7.09 16.51
CA ASP A 213 22.55 7.84 15.28
C ASP A 213 22.16 7.08 13.99
N VAL A 214 21.24 6.11 14.06
CA VAL A 214 20.79 5.33 12.88
C VAL A 214 19.64 6.01 12.15
N VAL A 215 18.87 6.87 12.83
CA VAL A 215 17.80 7.68 12.26
C VAL A 215 17.93 9.13 12.68
N ARG A 216 17.68 10.02 11.74
CA ARG A 216 17.40 11.44 12.00
C ARG A 216 16.11 11.81 11.29
N ILE A 217 15.22 12.52 11.99
CA ILE A 217 13.92 12.96 11.45
C ILE A 217 14.01 14.46 11.21
N LEU A 218 13.70 14.88 9.99
CA LEU A 218 13.76 16.25 9.54
C LEU A 218 12.38 16.70 9.04
N THR A 219 12.05 17.96 9.26
CA THR A 219 10.87 18.64 8.72
C THR A 219 11.29 19.67 7.69
N GLY A 220 10.34 20.31 7.04
CA GLY A 220 10.58 21.38 6.08
C GLY A 220 10.04 21.14 4.68
N GLY A 221 10.25 22.11 3.81
CA GLY A 221 9.72 22.15 2.45
C GLY A 221 10.52 21.37 1.41
N ALA A 222 10.28 21.73 0.16
CA ALA A 222 10.98 21.16 -0.99
C ALA A 222 12.48 21.56 -1.01
N ASP A 223 12.83 22.69 -0.46
CA ASP A 223 14.19 23.20 -0.31
C ASP A 223 15.05 22.28 0.56
N VAL A 224 14.54 21.85 1.72
CA VAL A 224 15.19 20.85 2.59
C VAL A 224 15.35 19.52 1.85
N GLY A 225 14.31 19.05 1.17
CA GLY A 225 14.37 17.83 0.36
C GLY A 225 15.43 17.92 -0.74
N THR A 226 15.47 19.03 -1.46
CA THR A 226 16.46 19.28 -2.53
C THR A 226 17.88 19.28 -1.98
N TYR A 227 18.11 19.91 -0.84
CA TYR A 227 19.43 19.93 -0.20
C TYR A 227 19.88 18.52 0.19
N LEU A 228 19.00 17.77 0.86
CA LEU A 228 19.28 16.39 1.28
C LEU A 228 19.62 15.46 0.12
N VAL A 229 18.81 15.43 -0.95
CA VAL A 229 19.02 14.51 -2.07
C VAL A 229 20.31 14.82 -2.85
N ASN A 230 20.77 16.05 -2.83
CA ASN A 230 22.01 16.45 -3.51
C ASN A 230 23.26 16.40 -2.62
N HIS A 231 23.11 16.19 -1.31
CA HIS A 231 24.23 16.22 -0.37
C HIS A 231 25.20 15.04 -0.59
N ASP A 232 26.51 15.30 -0.62
CA ASP A 232 27.54 14.31 -0.95
C ASP A 232 27.60 13.10 0.00
N ALA A 233 27.23 13.28 1.28
CA ALA A 233 27.18 12.20 2.26
C ALA A 233 26.05 11.19 1.99
N VAL A 234 25.06 11.54 1.18
CA VAL A 234 23.90 10.67 0.89
C VAL A 234 24.25 9.70 -0.23
N SER A 235 24.05 8.41 0.01
CA SER A 235 24.34 7.32 -0.94
C SER A 235 23.12 6.86 -1.75
N HIS A 236 21.91 7.05 -1.22
CA HIS A 236 20.67 6.59 -1.84
C HIS A 236 19.49 7.51 -1.50
N VAL A 237 18.57 7.64 -2.43
CA VAL A 237 17.31 8.37 -2.23
C VAL A 237 16.14 7.42 -2.36
N HIS A 238 15.18 7.50 -1.44
CA HIS A 238 13.87 6.86 -1.56
C HIS A 238 12.79 7.93 -1.51
N ILE A 239 11.78 7.81 -2.37
CA ILE A 239 10.60 8.67 -2.34
C ILE A 239 9.32 7.85 -2.39
N THR A 240 8.40 8.11 -1.46
CA THR A 240 6.99 7.74 -1.59
C THR A 240 6.18 8.99 -1.89
N GLY A 241 5.64 9.10 -3.11
CA GLY A 241 4.99 10.34 -3.57
C GLY A 241 4.41 10.27 -4.97
N SER A 242 4.63 11.32 -5.78
CA SER A 242 4.12 11.41 -7.15
C SER A 242 5.24 11.28 -8.20
N ALA A 243 4.87 10.80 -9.40
CA ALA A 243 5.80 10.75 -10.53
C ALA A 243 6.37 12.13 -10.87
N ILE A 244 5.57 13.21 -10.71
CA ILE A 244 6.03 14.58 -10.92
C ILE A 244 7.17 14.93 -9.97
N THR A 245 7.04 14.56 -8.69
CA THR A 245 8.10 14.82 -7.69
C THR A 245 9.34 13.97 -7.96
N HIS A 246 9.15 12.70 -8.34
CA HIS A 246 10.25 11.83 -8.75
C HIS A 246 11.02 12.44 -9.92
N ASP A 247 10.32 12.87 -10.98
CA ASP A 247 10.94 13.48 -12.14
C ASP A 247 11.68 14.78 -11.80
N ALA A 248 11.10 15.60 -10.93
CA ALA A 248 11.77 16.82 -10.44
C ALA A 248 13.08 16.52 -9.70
N ILE A 249 13.14 15.43 -8.93
CA ILE A 249 14.35 14.96 -8.23
C ILE A 249 15.37 14.41 -9.24
N VAL A 250 14.92 13.57 -10.17
CA VAL A 250 15.82 12.85 -11.08
C VAL A 250 16.33 13.74 -12.21
N PHE A 251 15.45 14.55 -12.81
CA PHE A 251 15.78 15.32 -14.02
C PHE A 251 15.81 16.83 -13.80
N GLY A 252 15.29 17.32 -12.66
CA GLY A 252 15.05 18.75 -12.42
C GLY A 252 13.69 19.20 -12.93
N THR A 253 13.40 20.49 -12.82
CA THR A 253 12.10 21.11 -13.14
C THR A 253 12.13 21.89 -14.45
N GLY A 254 10.94 22.18 -15.02
CA GLY A 254 10.76 22.98 -16.23
C GLY A 254 11.30 22.32 -17.51
N GLU A 255 11.40 23.11 -18.58
CA GLU A 255 11.80 22.62 -19.91
C GLU A 255 13.14 21.85 -19.91
N LEU A 256 14.10 22.28 -19.10
CA LEU A 256 15.39 21.58 -18.99
C LEU A 256 15.23 20.18 -18.33
N GLY A 257 14.30 20.05 -17.37
CA GLY A 257 13.99 18.76 -16.75
C GLY A 257 13.33 17.83 -17.77
N GLU A 258 12.35 18.33 -18.50
CA GLU A 258 11.66 17.58 -19.58
C GLU A 258 12.63 17.12 -20.67
N GLN A 259 13.52 18.00 -21.08
CA GLN A 259 14.58 17.67 -22.05
C GLN A 259 15.51 16.56 -21.54
N ARG A 260 15.98 16.66 -20.26
CA ARG A 260 16.85 15.62 -19.69
C ARG A 260 16.14 14.27 -19.62
N LYS A 261 14.85 14.26 -19.27
CA LYS A 261 14.05 13.03 -19.26
C LYS A 261 13.94 12.43 -20.67
N ALA A 262 13.63 13.24 -21.68
CA ALA A 262 13.58 12.82 -23.09
C ALA A 262 14.91 12.28 -23.59
N ASP A 263 16.03 12.92 -23.20
CA ASP A 263 17.38 12.50 -23.53
C ASP A 263 17.90 11.33 -22.68
N ARG A 264 17.16 10.88 -21.67
CA ARG A 264 17.57 9.88 -20.67
C ARG A 264 18.86 10.25 -19.92
N LYS A 265 19.00 11.52 -19.59
CA LYS A 265 20.17 12.07 -18.89
C LYS A 265 19.78 12.59 -17.49
N PRO A 266 19.71 11.73 -16.48
CA PRO A 266 19.37 12.15 -15.14
C PRO A 266 20.35 13.19 -14.58
N LEU A 267 19.83 14.17 -13.84
CA LEU A 267 20.61 15.12 -13.07
C LEU A 267 21.10 14.50 -11.76
N LEU A 268 20.25 13.65 -11.14
CA LEU A 268 20.59 12.93 -9.91
C LEU A 268 21.67 11.90 -10.20
N GLY A 269 22.83 12.05 -9.60
CA GLY A 269 23.98 11.13 -9.73
C GLY A 269 23.97 9.93 -8.77
N LYS A 270 22.84 9.67 -8.08
CA LYS A 270 22.70 8.64 -7.05
C LYS A 270 21.59 7.66 -7.42
N PRO A 271 21.65 6.42 -6.93
CA PRO A 271 20.52 5.49 -7.03
C PRO A 271 19.27 6.06 -6.34
N ILE A 272 18.11 5.83 -6.95
CA ILE A 272 16.81 6.18 -6.38
C ILE A 272 15.87 4.99 -6.45
N SER A 273 15.16 4.74 -5.36
CA SER A 273 13.97 3.89 -5.32
C SER A 273 12.73 4.74 -5.08
N SER A 274 11.58 4.25 -5.51
CA SER A 274 10.36 5.02 -5.39
C SER A 274 9.14 4.12 -5.27
N GLU A 275 8.15 4.57 -4.51
CA GLU A 275 6.79 4.04 -4.47
C GLU A 275 5.86 5.18 -4.84
N LEU A 276 5.13 5.02 -5.94
CA LEU A 276 4.31 6.06 -6.54
C LEU A 276 2.90 5.50 -6.79
N GLY A 277 1.93 6.40 -6.93
CA GLY A 277 0.58 6.01 -7.27
C GLY A 277 0.38 5.69 -8.76
N GLY A 278 -0.89 5.62 -9.14
CA GLY A 278 -1.31 5.37 -10.52
C GLY A 278 -2.81 5.21 -10.62
N VAL A 279 -3.27 4.86 -11.82
CA VAL A 279 -4.65 4.46 -12.05
C VAL A 279 -4.81 3.00 -11.65
N SER A 280 -5.40 2.77 -10.49
CA SER A 280 -5.66 1.42 -9.98
C SER A 280 -7.00 0.91 -10.52
N PRO A 281 -7.04 -0.16 -11.35
CA PRO A 281 -8.29 -0.72 -11.85
C PRO A 281 -9.00 -1.59 -10.82
N THR A 282 -10.33 -1.64 -10.94
CA THR A 282 -11.16 -2.72 -10.41
C THR A 282 -11.89 -3.40 -11.55
N ILE A 283 -11.45 -4.59 -11.92
CA ILE A 283 -12.05 -5.41 -12.97
C ILE A 283 -13.21 -6.21 -12.36
N VAL A 284 -14.44 -5.97 -12.82
CA VAL A 284 -15.65 -6.66 -12.35
C VAL A 284 -16.01 -7.72 -13.36
N LEU A 285 -15.70 -8.99 -13.05
CA LEU A 285 -16.03 -10.12 -13.94
C LEU A 285 -17.54 -10.41 -13.92
N PRO A 286 -18.18 -10.49 -15.09
CA PRO A 286 -19.59 -10.80 -15.21
C PRO A 286 -19.95 -12.13 -14.53
N GLY A 287 -21.12 -12.17 -13.92
CA GLY A 287 -21.64 -13.38 -13.27
C GLY A 287 -23.09 -13.22 -12.87
N LYS A 288 -23.69 -14.28 -12.37
CA LYS A 288 -25.04 -14.23 -11.80
C LYS A 288 -24.94 -13.94 -10.30
N TRP A 289 -25.16 -12.69 -9.92
CA TRP A 289 -25.06 -12.20 -8.55
C TRP A 289 -26.45 -12.02 -7.93
N SER A 290 -26.58 -12.29 -6.64
CA SER A 290 -27.79 -11.92 -5.90
C SER A 290 -27.82 -10.41 -5.66
N LYS A 291 -29.00 -9.84 -5.37
CA LYS A 291 -29.13 -8.42 -4.97
C LYS A 291 -28.21 -8.05 -3.80
N ALA A 292 -28.04 -8.98 -2.85
CA ALA A 292 -27.17 -8.79 -1.70
C ALA A 292 -25.68 -8.86 -2.08
N ASP A 293 -25.29 -9.61 -3.12
CA ASP A 293 -23.93 -9.64 -3.65
C ASP A 293 -23.62 -8.32 -4.37
N LEU A 294 -24.52 -7.85 -5.24
CA LEU A 294 -24.39 -6.55 -5.91
C LEU A 294 -24.15 -5.44 -4.89
N LYS A 295 -25.00 -5.37 -3.86
CA LYS A 295 -24.90 -4.35 -2.81
C LYS A 295 -23.60 -4.41 -1.99
N PHE A 296 -23.15 -5.63 -1.66
CA PHE A 296 -21.91 -5.80 -0.90
C PHE A 296 -20.67 -5.44 -1.74
N GLN A 297 -20.62 -5.89 -2.99
CA GLN A 297 -19.49 -5.61 -3.86
C GLN A 297 -19.44 -4.14 -4.32
N ALA A 298 -20.59 -3.49 -4.49
CA ALA A 298 -20.68 -2.05 -4.71
C ALA A 298 -20.06 -1.26 -3.54
N LYS A 299 -20.38 -1.61 -2.30
CA LYS A 299 -19.76 -1.03 -1.09
C LYS A 299 -18.26 -1.31 -1.00
N HIS A 300 -17.84 -2.50 -1.44
CA HIS A 300 -16.43 -2.85 -1.51
C HIS A 300 -15.67 -1.97 -2.51
N VAL A 301 -16.22 -1.77 -3.71
CA VAL A 301 -15.63 -0.88 -4.74
C VAL A 301 -15.66 0.58 -4.27
N ALA A 302 -16.76 1.04 -3.68
CA ALA A 302 -16.83 2.38 -3.09
C ALA A 302 -15.75 2.58 -2.01
N THR A 303 -15.50 1.56 -1.17
CA THR A 303 -14.40 1.59 -0.18
C THR A 303 -13.03 1.70 -0.85
N GLN A 304 -12.78 0.94 -1.92
CA GLN A 304 -11.51 1.00 -2.66
C GLN A 304 -11.22 2.42 -3.20
N ARG A 305 -12.26 3.19 -3.52
CA ARG A 305 -12.08 4.59 -3.94
C ARG A 305 -12.03 5.56 -2.77
N LEU A 306 -12.91 5.42 -1.78
CA LEU A 306 -13.21 6.46 -0.79
C LEU A 306 -12.42 6.33 0.53
N HIS A 307 -11.76 5.18 0.80
CA HIS A 307 -10.90 5.04 1.96
C HIS A 307 -9.83 6.16 1.96
N ASN A 308 -9.64 6.78 3.12
CA ASN A 308 -8.78 7.96 3.27
C ASN A 308 -9.13 9.14 2.33
N GLY A 309 -10.40 9.27 1.95
CA GLY A 309 -10.87 10.31 1.01
C GLY A 309 -10.39 10.12 -0.44
N GLY A 310 -9.93 8.92 -0.79
CA GLY A 310 -9.33 8.65 -2.10
C GLY A 310 -7.86 9.05 -2.20
N TYR A 311 -7.23 9.46 -1.09
CA TYR A 311 -5.81 9.83 -1.04
C TYR A 311 -4.94 8.61 -0.75
N ASN A 312 -5.08 7.56 -1.55
CA ASN A 312 -4.27 6.34 -1.50
C ASN A 312 -3.69 6.03 -2.88
N CYS A 313 -2.44 5.64 -2.92
CA CYS A 313 -1.74 5.22 -4.14
C CYS A 313 -2.40 4.03 -4.87
N VAL A 314 -3.23 3.25 -4.16
CA VAL A 314 -4.04 2.13 -4.68
C VAL A 314 -5.55 2.39 -4.62
N ALA A 315 -5.97 3.63 -4.53
CA ALA A 315 -7.39 3.95 -4.59
C ALA A 315 -7.93 3.64 -6.00
N SER A 316 -8.92 2.76 -6.10
CA SER A 316 -9.51 2.39 -7.39
C SER A 316 -10.00 3.64 -8.12
N GLN A 317 -9.49 3.91 -9.31
CA GLN A 317 -9.88 5.07 -10.12
C GLN A 317 -10.65 4.67 -11.37
N ALA A 318 -10.49 3.45 -11.85
CA ALA A 318 -11.20 2.92 -13.00
C ALA A 318 -11.89 1.58 -12.66
N VAL A 319 -13.20 1.53 -12.79
CA VAL A 319 -13.98 0.30 -12.72
C VAL A 319 -14.20 -0.21 -14.13
N VAL A 320 -13.73 -1.42 -14.44
CA VAL A 320 -13.85 -2.03 -15.77
C VAL A 320 -14.97 -3.06 -15.74
N VAL A 321 -16.01 -2.85 -16.55
CA VAL A 321 -17.19 -3.73 -16.62
C VAL A 321 -17.46 -4.17 -18.05
N SER A 322 -18.15 -5.29 -18.21
CA SER A 322 -18.68 -5.71 -19.51
C SER A 322 -19.98 -4.98 -19.82
N SER A 323 -20.08 -4.32 -20.98
CA SER A 323 -21.32 -3.70 -21.42
C SER A 323 -22.42 -4.74 -21.70
N SER A 324 -22.04 -5.97 -21.97
CA SER A 324 -22.95 -7.11 -22.21
C SER A 324 -23.42 -7.81 -20.92
N TRP A 325 -22.92 -7.42 -19.73
CA TRP A 325 -23.33 -8.04 -18.48
C TRP A 325 -24.78 -7.67 -18.11
N PRO A 326 -25.73 -8.62 -18.04
CA PRO A 326 -27.15 -8.30 -17.82
C PRO A 326 -27.44 -7.59 -16.48
N GLN A 327 -26.52 -7.68 -15.51
CA GLN A 327 -26.68 -7.04 -14.20
C GLN A 327 -25.83 -5.77 -14.05
N LYS A 328 -25.21 -5.27 -15.14
CA LYS A 328 -24.34 -4.09 -15.13
C LYS A 328 -25.07 -2.88 -14.51
N GLU A 329 -26.25 -2.55 -15.02
CA GLU A 329 -27.03 -1.39 -14.54
C GLU A 329 -27.37 -1.49 -13.04
N ALA A 330 -27.79 -2.69 -12.59
CA ALA A 330 -28.09 -2.92 -11.18
C ALA A 330 -26.83 -2.85 -10.28
N PHE A 331 -25.64 -3.19 -10.82
CA PHE A 331 -24.38 -3.00 -10.11
C PHE A 331 -23.98 -1.52 -10.05
N LEU A 332 -24.10 -0.78 -11.16
CA LEU A 332 -23.77 0.65 -11.21
C LEU A 332 -24.72 1.47 -10.32
N GLU A 333 -26.01 1.16 -10.31
CA GLU A 333 -26.97 1.76 -9.36
C GLU A 333 -26.55 1.51 -7.90
N ALA A 334 -26.20 0.28 -7.56
CA ALA A 334 -25.73 -0.05 -6.21
C ALA A 334 -24.39 0.62 -5.87
N LEU A 335 -23.52 0.85 -6.85
CA LEU A 335 -22.24 1.55 -6.69
C LEU A 335 -22.46 3.04 -6.44
N ARG A 336 -23.35 3.67 -7.21
CA ARG A 336 -23.78 5.06 -7.04
C ARG A 336 -24.33 5.28 -5.64
N ASP A 337 -25.27 4.42 -5.20
CA ASP A 337 -25.82 4.45 -3.85
C ASP A 337 -24.73 4.30 -2.77
N ALA A 338 -23.76 3.40 -2.97
CA ALA A 338 -22.70 3.16 -2.01
C ALA A 338 -21.74 4.34 -1.90
N ILE A 339 -21.44 5.02 -3.02
CA ILE A 339 -20.61 6.23 -3.04
C ILE A 339 -21.37 7.38 -2.38
N ASP A 340 -22.64 7.58 -2.72
CA ASP A 340 -23.47 8.66 -2.18
C ASP A 340 -23.63 8.57 -0.66
N GLN A 341 -23.92 7.38 -0.13
CA GLN A 341 -24.22 7.14 1.28
C GLN A 341 -22.99 6.94 2.17
N ALA A 342 -21.78 6.85 1.61
CA ALA A 342 -20.57 6.67 2.41
C ALA A 342 -20.37 7.88 3.35
N PRO A 343 -19.79 7.68 4.57
CA PRO A 343 -19.47 8.79 5.46
C PRO A 343 -18.60 9.84 4.80
N GLU A 344 -18.86 11.11 5.07
CA GLU A 344 -18.09 12.20 4.49
C GLU A 344 -16.75 12.38 5.19
N ARG A 345 -15.70 12.57 4.40
CA ARG A 345 -14.35 12.86 4.88
C ARG A 345 -13.95 14.27 4.45
N PRO A 346 -13.48 15.15 5.34
CA PRO A 346 -12.94 16.44 4.96
C PRO A 346 -11.79 16.32 3.98
N ALA A 347 -11.74 17.17 2.97
CA ALA A 347 -10.59 17.31 2.10
C ALA A 347 -9.42 17.89 2.92
N TYR A 348 -8.37 17.12 3.08
CA TYR A 348 -7.16 17.53 3.80
C TYR A 348 -5.92 17.58 2.91
N TYR A 349 -5.92 16.80 1.82
CA TYR A 349 -4.75 16.68 0.94
C TYR A 349 -4.70 17.87 -0.02
N PRO A 350 -3.55 18.57 -0.14
CA PRO A 350 -3.43 19.75 -0.98
C PRO A 350 -3.78 19.48 -2.45
N GLY A 351 -4.50 20.41 -3.07
CA GLY A 351 -4.89 20.34 -4.47
C GLY A 351 -6.07 19.41 -4.77
N SER A 352 -6.70 18.79 -3.76
CA SER A 352 -7.85 17.88 -3.97
C SER A 352 -9.00 18.56 -4.72
N ASP A 353 -9.41 19.75 -4.29
CA ASP A 353 -10.52 20.48 -4.91
C ASP A 353 -10.23 20.84 -6.38
N GLY A 354 -8.97 21.19 -6.68
CA GLY A 354 -8.51 21.45 -8.05
C GLY A 354 -8.60 20.19 -8.94
N ARG A 355 -8.26 19.03 -8.39
CA ARG A 355 -8.35 17.75 -9.12
C ARG A 355 -9.79 17.30 -9.34
N VAL A 356 -10.66 17.48 -8.34
CA VAL A 356 -12.10 17.25 -8.49
C VAL A 356 -12.66 18.20 -9.56
N LYS A 357 -12.28 19.49 -9.52
CA LYS A 357 -12.69 20.45 -10.55
C LYS A 357 -12.21 20.04 -11.95
N ALA A 358 -10.96 19.62 -12.08
CA ALA A 358 -10.41 19.17 -13.37
C ALA A 358 -11.19 17.97 -13.96
N ALA A 359 -11.68 17.05 -13.10
CA ALA A 359 -12.56 15.98 -13.57
C ALA A 359 -13.87 16.52 -14.17
N TYR A 360 -14.50 17.51 -13.53
CA TYR A 360 -15.72 18.14 -14.07
C TYR A 360 -15.46 19.01 -15.30
N ASP A 361 -14.31 19.64 -15.42
CA ASP A 361 -13.97 20.44 -16.60
C ASP A 361 -13.87 19.55 -17.86
N VAL A 362 -13.44 18.29 -17.71
CA VAL A 362 -13.40 17.28 -18.79
C VAL A 362 -14.75 16.57 -18.98
N HIS A 363 -15.45 16.29 -17.87
CA HIS A 363 -16.72 15.55 -17.83
C HIS A 363 -17.81 16.37 -17.13
N PRO A 364 -18.40 17.39 -17.81
CA PRO A 364 -19.45 18.22 -17.21
C PRO A 364 -20.72 17.45 -16.84
N GLU A 365 -20.95 16.29 -17.48
CA GLU A 365 -22.06 15.37 -17.23
C GLU A 365 -21.85 14.46 -16.01
N ALA A 366 -20.66 14.45 -15.41
CA ALA A 366 -20.34 13.59 -14.28
C ALA A 366 -21.27 13.82 -13.09
N GLU A 367 -21.65 12.73 -12.42
CA GLU A 367 -22.51 12.80 -11.26
C GLU A 367 -21.76 13.32 -10.02
N ARG A 368 -22.43 14.22 -9.30
CA ARG A 368 -21.98 14.74 -8.00
C ARG A 368 -22.69 13.99 -6.89
N LEU A 369 -21.92 13.23 -6.14
CA LEU A 369 -22.41 12.35 -5.08
C LEU A 369 -21.88 12.78 -3.70
N GLY A 370 -22.54 12.24 -2.67
CA GLY A 370 -22.25 12.56 -1.28
C GLY A 370 -22.93 13.84 -0.79
N PRO A 371 -23.01 14.04 0.54
CA PRO A 371 -23.75 15.16 1.14
C PRO A 371 -23.30 16.54 0.66
N SER A 372 -22.00 16.72 0.41
CA SER A 372 -21.41 17.98 -0.11
C SER A 372 -21.33 18.03 -1.64
N GLY A 373 -21.64 16.93 -2.36
CA GLY A 373 -21.42 16.81 -3.80
C GLY A 373 -19.93 16.76 -4.19
N GLY A 374 -19.06 16.42 -3.25
CA GLY A 374 -17.60 16.41 -3.45
C GLY A 374 -17.04 15.11 -4.04
N ARG A 375 -17.89 14.12 -4.35
CA ARG A 375 -17.52 12.83 -4.96
C ARG A 375 -17.96 12.80 -6.39
N VAL A 376 -17.11 12.32 -7.27
CA VAL A 376 -17.35 12.31 -8.72
C VAL A 376 -17.45 10.89 -9.22
N LEU A 377 -18.54 10.58 -9.93
CA LEU A 377 -18.70 9.35 -10.69
C LEU A 377 -18.88 9.71 -12.17
N ILE A 378 -18.02 9.13 -13.02
CA ILE A 378 -18.02 9.33 -14.47
C ILE A 378 -18.31 7.98 -15.11
N GLU A 379 -19.44 7.83 -15.77
CA GLU A 379 -19.84 6.61 -16.46
C GLU A 379 -19.61 6.73 -17.98
N GLY A 380 -19.52 5.60 -18.66
CA GLY A 380 -19.44 5.54 -20.12
C GLY A 380 -18.08 5.93 -20.70
N LEU A 381 -17.00 5.81 -19.93
CA LEU A 381 -15.65 5.99 -20.46
C LEU A 381 -15.34 4.90 -21.51
N ILE A 382 -14.71 5.30 -22.60
CA ILE A 382 -14.43 4.42 -23.74
C ILE A 382 -12.92 4.15 -23.79
N ALA A 383 -12.56 2.87 -23.77
CA ALA A 383 -11.18 2.41 -24.01
C ALA A 383 -10.61 2.92 -25.35
N GLY A 384 -9.31 3.20 -25.38
CA GLY A 384 -8.62 3.67 -26.60
C GLY A 384 -8.82 5.15 -26.94
N ARG A 385 -9.55 5.93 -26.12
CA ARG A 385 -9.60 7.39 -26.23
C ARG A 385 -8.53 8.03 -25.35
N ASP A 386 -8.10 9.22 -25.73
CA ASP A 386 -7.25 10.07 -24.89
C ASP A 386 -8.08 10.61 -23.73
N GLU A 387 -8.03 9.88 -22.62
CA GLU A 387 -8.84 10.11 -21.43
C GLU A 387 -7.93 10.39 -20.22
N PRO A 388 -7.92 11.63 -19.70
CA PRO A 388 -7.04 11.98 -18.58
C PRO A 388 -7.24 11.10 -17.34
N LEU A 389 -8.47 10.64 -17.07
CA LEU A 389 -8.77 9.77 -15.93
C LEU A 389 -8.05 8.41 -16.00
N LEU A 390 -7.69 7.96 -17.20
CA LEU A 390 -6.98 6.69 -17.43
C LEU A 390 -5.46 6.86 -17.43
N ARG A 391 -4.97 8.09 -17.60
CA ARG A 391 -3.54 8.41 -17.76
C ARG A 391 -2.94 9.17 -16.58
N THR A 392 -3.77 9.75 -15.70
CA THR A 392 -3.33 10.58 -14.59
C THR A 392 -4.00 10.14 -13.29
N GLU A 393 -3.22 9.95 -12.25
CA GLU A 393 -3.75 9.74 -10.91
C GLU A 393 -4.38 11.01 -10.38
N TYR A 394 -5.67 10.97 -10.08
CA TYR A 394 -6.38 12.14 -9.53
C TYR A 394 -6.12 12.33 -8.04
N PHE A 395 -5.82 11.26 -7.29
CA PHE A 395 -5.60 11.32 -5.84
C PHE A 395 -6.68 12.18 -5.13
N ALA A 396 -7.95 11.88 -5.43
CA ALA A 396 -9.15 12.60 -5.03
C ALA A 396 -10.36 11.66 -5.16
N PRO A 397 -11.53 11.95 -4.58
CA PRO A 397 -12.71 11.08 -4.66
C PRO A 397 -13.38 11.10 -6.06
N VAL A 398 -12.62 10.74 -7.08
CA VAL A 398 -13.05 10.67 -8.50
C VAL A 398 -12.95 9.22 -8.97
N LEU A 399 -14.05 8.67 -9.48
CA LEU A 399 -14.14 7.29 -9.99
C LEU A 399 -14.71 7.29 -11.41
N GLY A 400 -14.04 6.56 -12.32
CA GLY A 400 -14.52 6.33 -13.67
C GLY A 400 -15.02 4.91 -13.89
N VAL A 401 -15.98 4.72 -14.79
CA VAL A 401 -16.45 3.42 -15.25
C VAL A 401 -16.15 3.26 -16.72
N VAL A 402 -15.37 2.24 -17.05
CA VAL A 402 -15.02 1.87 -18.43
C VAL A 402 -15.82 0.64 -18.83
N GLU A 403 -16.50 0.71 -19.96
CA GLU A 403 -17.26 -0.39 -20.52
C GLU A 403 -16.52 -1.04 -21.69
N LEU A 404 -16.36 -2.37 -21.61
CA LEU A 404 -15.78 -3.16 -22.70
C LEU A 404 -16.86 -4.06 -23.32
N PRO A 405 -16.98 -4.10 -24.66
CA PRO A 405 -18.08 -4.81 -25.35
C PRO A 405 -17.78 -6.32 -25.56
N TYR A 406 -17.31 -6.99 -24.51
CA TYR A 406 -16.93 -8.40 -24.53
C TYR A 406 -17.62 -9.21 -23.44
N GLU A 407 -17.65 -10.53 -23.57
CA GLU A 407 -18.29 -11.46 -22.63
C GLU A 407 -17.34 -12.58 -22.18
N GLY A 408 -17.66 -13.22 -21.06
CA GLY A 408 -16.99 -14.44 -20.59
C GLY A 408 -15.47 -14.30 -20.50
N GLN A 409 -14.74 -15.27 -21.06
CA GLN A 409 -13.27 -15.29 -21.07
C GLN A 409 -12.71 -14.11 -21.88
N GLU A 410 -13.32 -13.77 -23.02
CA GLU A 410 -12.86 -12.67 -23.86
C GLU A 410 -12.90 -11.34 -23.11
N PHE A 411 -13.96 -11.08 -22.35
CA PHE A 411 -14.01 -9.89 -21.48
C PHE A 411 -12.85 -9.88 -20.48
N ALA A 412 -12.61 -11.02 -19.83
CA ALA A 412 -11.55 -11.10 -18.82
C ALA A 412 -10.15 -10.84 -19.44
N ASP A 413 -9.89 -11.40 -20.64
CA ASP A 413 -8.66 -11.19 -21.38
C ASP A 413 -8.49 -9.73 -21.80
N LYS A 414 -9.55 -9.11 -22.36
CA LYS A 414 -9.54 -7.72 -22.80
C LYS A 414 -9.45 -6.73 -21.66
N ALA A 415 -10.03 -7.04 -20.50
CA ALA A 415 -9.90 -6.21 -19.32
C ALA A 415 -8.46 -6.21 -18.77
N VAL A 416 -7.75 -7.35 -18.85
CA VAL A 416 -6.32 -7.43 -18.51
C VAL A 416 -5.46 -6.65 -19.51
N ASP A 417 -5.71 -6.81 -20.81
CA ASP A 417 -5.00 -6.04 -21.85
C ASP A 417 -5.20 -4.54 -21.65
N PHE A 418 -6.45 -4.10 -21.43
CA PHE A 418 -6.79 -2.71 -21.15
C PHE A 418 -6.08 -2.18 -19.89
N ALA A 419 -6.10 -2.95 -18.79
CA ALA A 419 -5.45 -2.55 -17.54
C ALA A 419 -3.94 -2.39 -17.71
N ASN A 420 -3.30 -3.27 -18.46
CA ASN A 420 -1.86 -3.27 -18.68
C ASN A 420 -1.37 -2.17 -19.64
N ASP A 421 -2.18 -1.84 -20.66
CA ASP A 421 -1.69 -1.08 -21.81
C ASP A 421 -2.29 0.33 -21.88
N GLU A 422 -3.46 0.55 -21.27
CA GLU A 422 -4.15 1.84 -21.33
C GLU A 422 -4.20 2.59 -19.99
N LEU A 423 -3.92 1.95 -18.86
CA LEU A 423 -3.92 2.61 -17.56
C LEU A 423 -2.50 2.99 -17.11
N ALA A 424 -2.36 4.19 -16.57
CA ALA A 424 -1.08 4.63 -16.02
C ALA A 424 -0.80 3.98 -14.65
N GLY A 425 0.41 3.46 -14.49
CA GLY A 425 0.88 2.89 -13.23
C GLY A 425 0.67 1.39 -13.11
N THR A 426 1.38 0.78 -12.16
CA THR A 426 1.50 -0.68 -12.00
C THR A 426 1.54 -1.11 -10.52
N LEU A 427 0.98 -0.28 -9.60
CA LEU A 427 1.05 -0.57 -8.17
C LEU A 427 0.00 -1.60 -7.74
N GLY A 428 -1.27 -1.35 -8.00
CA GLY A 428 -2.34 -2.20 -7.51
C GLY A 428 -3.50 -2.40 -8.48
N ALA A 429 -4.01 -3.64 -8.60
CA ALA A 429 -5.20 -3.98 -9.37
C ALA A 429 -6.14 -4.87 -8.55
N ASN A 430 -7.45 -4.61 -8.65
CA ASN A 430 -8.47 -5.41 -7.98
C ASN A 430 -9.29 -6.20 -9.01
N ILE A 431 -9.67 -7.43 -8.66
CA ILE A 431 -10.60 -8.27 -9.41
C ILE A 431 -11.76 -8.62 -8.50
N VAL A 432 -12.98 -8.32 -8.94
CA VAL A 432 -14.20 -8.75 -8.27
C VAL A 432 -14.85 -9.84 -9.12
N ALA A 433 -14.91 -11.05 -8.59
CA ALA A 433 -15.38 -12.22 -9.32
C ALA A 433 -16.23 -13.14 -8.45
N HIS A 434 -17.43 -13.50 -8.95
CA HIS A 434 -18.26 -14.50 -8.28
C HIS A 434 -17.56 -15.86 -8.28
N PRO A 435 -17.63 -16.65 -7.19
CA PRO A 435 -16.97 -17.96 -7.12
C PRO A 435 -17.31 -18.91 -8.29
N ALA A 436 -18.55 -18.87 -8.78
CA ALA A 436 -18.95 -19.65 -9.95
C ALA A 436 -18.26 -19.18 -11.24
N THR A 437 -18.01 -17.88 -11.39
CA THR A 437 -17.25 -17.33 -12.52
C THR A 437 -15.79 -17.78 -12.45
N ILE A 438 -15.16 -17.70 -11.27
CA ILE A 438 -13.78 -18.19 -11.06
C ILE A 438 -13.69 -19.67 -11.42
N LYS A 439 -14.65 -20.48 -10.92
CA LYS A 439 -14.70 -21.91 -11.22
C LYS A 439 -14.90 -22.19 -12.71
N SER A 440 -15.72 -21.40 -13.40
CA SER A 440 -15.96 -21.53 -14.84
C SER A 440 -14.74 -21.22 -15.69
N LEU A 441 -13.93 -20.23 -15.26
CA LEU A 441 -12.69 -19.87 -15.93
C LEU A 441 -11.57 -20.91 -15.66
N GLY A 442 -11.64 -21.62 -14.53
CA GLY A 442 -10.62 -22.63 -14.19
C GLY A 442 -9.19 -22.06 -14.21
N ASP A 443 -8.26 -22.78 -14.85
CA ASP A 443 -6.84 -22.38 -14.94
C ASP A 443 -6.65 -21.05 -15.67
N SER A 444 -7.57 -20.67 -16.56
CA SER A 444 -7.52 -19.35 -17.23
C SER A 444 -7.61 -18.21 -16.24
N PHE A 445 -8.29 -18.39 -15.08
CA PHE A 445 -8.33 -17.34 -14.05
C PHE A 445 -6.96 -17.05 -13.44
N ASP A 446 -6.18 -18.09 -13.16
CA ASP A 446 -4.81 -17.89 -12.64
C ASP A 446 -3.88 -17.31 -13.71
N THR A 447 -4.12 -17.62 -15.00
CA THR A 447 -3.44 -16.97 -16.13
C THR A 447 -3.77 -15.48 -16.22
N LEU A 448 -5.00 -15.04 -15.92
CA LEU A 448 -5.35 -13.62 -15.85
C LEU A 448 -4.51 -12.90 -14.78
N ILE A 449 -4.35 -13.50 -13.60
CA ILE A 449 -3.54 -12.95 -12.52
C ILE A 449 -2.06 -12.86 -12.95
N GLU A 450 -1.55 -13.88 -13.63
CA GLU A 450 -0.19 -13.89 -14.17
C GLU A 450 0.05 -12.75 -15.16
N ARG A 451 -0.88 -12.52 -16.08
CA ARG A 451 -0.77 -11.51 -17.14
C ARG A 451 -0.88 -10.08 -16.63
N LEU A 452 -1.57 -9.83 -15.51
CA LEU A 452 -1.66 -8.48 -14.93
C LEU A 452 -0.29 -7.99 -14.44
N ARG A 453 0.16 -6.86 -14.94
CA ARG A 453 1.46 -6.25 -14.60
C ARG A 453 1.32 -5.26 -13.46
N TYR A 454 0.96 -5.77 -12.27
CA TYR A 454 0.76 -4.98 -11.04
C TYR A 454 1.49 -5.61 -9.87
N GLY A 455 2.09 -4.77 -9.02
CA GLY A 455 2.84 -5.22 -7.84
C GLY A 455 1.96 -5.85 -6.76
N THR A 456 0.69 -5.45 -6.67
CA THR A 456 -0.30 -6.11 -5.81
C THR A 456 -1.59 -6.36 -6.58
N ILE A 457 -2.05 -7.62 -6.60
CA ILE A 457 -3.32 -8.03 -7.22
C ILE A 457 -4.23 -8.57 -6.14
N ALA A 458 -5.44 -8.02 -6.02
CA ALA A 458 -6.41 -8.45 -5.03
C ALA A 458 -7.66 -9.04 -5.68
N VAL A 459 -8.00 -10.28 -5.34
CA VAL A 459 -9.19 -11.00 -5.81
C VAL A 459 -10.23 -11.03 -4.69
N ASN A 460 -11.38 -10.40 -4.91
CA ASN A 460 -12.45 -10.27 -3.90
C ASN A 460 -11.95 -9.68 -2.57
N ALA A 461 -10.86 -8.94 -2.65
CA ALA A 461 -10.23 -8.19 -1.57
C ALA A 461 -9.83 -6.81 -2.12
N TRP A 462 -9.39 -5.93 -1.26
CA TRP A 462 -8.79 -4.67 -1.66
C TRP A 462 -7.26 -4.77 -1.62
N THR A 463 -6.56 -4.18 -2.59
CA THR A 463 -5.08 -4.14 -2.63
C THR A 463 -4.49 -3.59 -1.34
N GLY A 464 -5.18 -2.67 -0.64
CA GLY A 464 -4.79 -2.23 0.70
C GLY A 464 -4.63 -3.34 1.74
N VAL A 465 -5.29 -4.50 1.57
CA VAL A 465 -5.04 -5.68 2.43
C VAL A 465 -3.64 -6.24 2.23
N GLY A 466 -3.08 -6.14 1.02
CA GLY A 466 -1.67 -6.46 0.75
C GLY A 466 -0.72 -5.57 1.55
N PHE A 467 -1.00 -4.25 1.59
CA PHE A 467 -0.26 -3.31 2.44
C PHE A 467 -0.36 -3.65 3.94
N LEU A 468 -1.55 -4.04 4.40
CA LEU A 468 -1.78 -4.42 5.80
C LEU A 468 -1.17 -5.78 6.17
N THR A 469 -0.77 -6.60 5.19
CA THR A 469 -0.17 -7.92 5.40
C THR A 469 1.34 -7.78 5.54
N ALA A 470 1.85 -7.79 6.75
CA ALA A 470 3.23 -7.47 7.08
C ALA A 470 4.29 -8.35 6.39
N HIS A 471 3.97 -9.61 6.09
CA HIS A 471 4.86 -10.53 5.37
C HIS A 471 4.72 -10.47 3.84
N ALA A 472 3.73 -9.73 3.32
CA ALA A 472 3.63 -9.47 1.89
C ALA A 472 4.68 -8.44 1.45
N SER A 473 4.96 -8.41 0.16
CA SER A 473 5.77 -7.36 -0.45
C SER A 473 4.87 -6.22 -0.95
N TRP A 474 5.41 -5.00 -0.94
CA TRP A 474 4.76 -3.82 -1.46
C TRP A 474 5.69 -3.01 -2.36
N GLY A 475 5.20 -2.61 -3.51
CA GLY A 475 5.90 -1.85 -4.54
C GLY A 475 5.24 -2.05 -5.90
N ALA A 476 5.72 -1.34 -6.91
CA ALA A 476 5.27 -1.49 -8.28
C ALA A 476 5.67 -2.84 -8.89
N PHE A 477 5.03 -3.21 -10.00
CA PHE A 477 5.51 -4.33 -10.81
C PHE A 477 6.95 -4.06 -11.28
N PRO A 478 7.85 -5.04 -11.25
CA PRO A 478 9.27 -4.80 -11.56
C PRO A 478 9.53 -4.49 -13.04
N GLY A 479 10.69 -3.88 -13.32
CA GLY A 479 11.17 -3.60 -14.66
C GLY A 479 11.11 -2.14 -15.09
N HIS A 480 10.63 -1.25 -14.22
CA HIS A 480 10.61 0.19 -14.48
C HIS A 480 12.00 0.83 -14.35
N THR A 481 12.19 1.93 -15.05
CA THR A 481 13.43 2.72 -15.10
C THR A 481 13.15 4.16 -14.66
N VAL A 482 14.19 4.92 -14.37
CA VAL A 482 14.02 6.32 -13.90
C VAL A 482 13.34 7.23 -14.92
N ASP A 483 13.45 6.91 -16.22
CA ASP A 483 12.81 7.64 -17.32
C ASP A 483 11.38 7.15 -17.63
N ASP A 484 11.03 5.91 -17.18
CA ASP A 484 9.69 5.33 -17.24
C ASP A 484 9.34 4.70 -15.91
N VAL A 485 9.13 5.54 -14.90
CA VAL A 485 9.02 5.12 -13.50
C VAL A 485 7.69 4.47 -13.15
N GLN A 486 6.64 4.72 -13.92
CA GLN A 486 5.28 4.23 -13.66
C GLN A 486 4.89 4.40 -12.17
N SER A 487 4.58 3.32 -11.46
CA SER A 487 4.28 3.36 -10.02
C SER A 487 5.50 3.17 -9.11
N GLY A 488 6.72 3.21 -9.64
CA GLY A 488 7.93 3.18 -8.82
C GLY A 488 8.96 2.14 -9.20
N ILE A 489 10.08 2.17 -8.46
CA ILE A 489 11.24 1.29 -8.62
C ILE A 489 11.61 0.72 -7.26
N GLY A 490 11.64 -0.60 -7.12
CA GLY A 490 11.98 -1.30 -5.88
C GLY A 490 10.76 -1.64 -5.03
N LEU A 491 11.03 -2.04 -3.79
CA LEU A 491 10.05 -2.43 -2.78
C LEU A 491 10.21 -1.56 -1.54
N VAL A 492 9.15 -1.42 -0.75
CA VAL A 492 9.15 -0.67 0.52
C VAL A 492 8.64 -1.47 1.71
N HIS A 493 7.98 -2.59 1.48
CA HIS A 493 7.60 -3.55 2.53
C HIS A 493 7.97 -4.95 2.07
N ASN A 494 8.47 -5.77 2.97
CA ASN A 494 8.89 -7.13 2.67
C ASN A 494 9.31 -7.81 3.97
N GLY A 495 8.35 -8.27 4.77
CA GLY A 495 8.62 -8.78 6.11
C GLY A 495 9.56 -9.98 6.18
N PHE A 496 9.61 -10.80 5.13
CA PHE A 496 10.58 -11.89 5.01
C PHE A 496 11.95 -11.45 4.46
N LEU A 497 12.07 -10.20 4.03
CA LEU A 497 13.25 -9.69 3.31
C LEU A 497 13.62 -10.59 2.12
N LEU A 498 12.65 -10.86 1.25
CA LEU A 498 12.80 -11.68 0.05
C LEU A 498 13.53 -10.93 -1.05
N ASP A 499 14.31 -11.64 -1.81
CA ASP A 499 14.88 -11.19 -3.08
C ASP A 499 14.09 -11.75 -4.27
N GLY A 500 14.22 -11.13 -5.44
CA GLY A 500 13.55 -11.58 -6.67
C GLY A 500 12.02 -11.55 -6.60
N VAL A 501 11.44 -10.65 -5.81
CA VAL A 501 9.99 -10.48 -5.73
C VAL A 501 9.44 -9.91 -7.02
N GLU A 502 8.28 -10.43 -7.47
CA GLU A 502 7.54 -9.87 -8.59
C GLU A 502 6.25 -9.16 -8.14
N ARG A 503 5.42 -9.84 -7.34
CA ARG A 503 4.13 -9.30 -6.92
C ARG A 503 3.59 -9.97 -5.66
N THR A 504 2.60 -9.33 -5.05
CA THR A 504 1.74 -9.92 -4.03
C THR A 504 0.37 -10.23 -4.61
N VAL A 505 -0.17 -11.42 -4.34
CA VAL A 505 -1.53 -11.83 -4.71
C VAL A 505 -2.34 -12.04 -3.43
N VAL A 506 -3.39 -11.23 -3.27
CA VAL A 506 -4.31 -11.28 -2.13
C VAL A 506 -5.63 -11.90 -2.59
N ARG A 507 -6.21 -12.79 -1.79
CA ARG A 507 -7.54 -13.35 -2.04
C ARG A 507 -8.41 -13.15 -0.81
N GLY A 508 -9.66 -12.76 -1.01
CA GLY A 508 -10.66 -12.59 0.04
C GLY A 508 -11.97 -13.26 -0.29
N PRO A 509 -12.92 -13.31 0.66
CA PRO A 509 -14.24 -13.89 0.45
C PRO A 509 -15.10 -12.95 -0.41
N PHE A 510 -15.77 -13.51 -1.42
CA PHE A 510 -16.73 -12.76 -2.25
C PHE A 510 -17.96 -12.30 -1.46
N ARG A 511 -18.31 -12.99 -0.37
CA ARG A 511 -19.47 -12.70 0.48
C ARG A 511 -19.06 -12.53 1.93
N PRO A 512 -19.72 -11.63 2.68
CA PRO A 512 -19.53 -11.54 4.11
C PRO A 512 -20.22 -12.70 4.84
N ALA A 513 -19.83 -12.95 6.08
CA ALA A 513 -20.59 -13.84 6.97
C ALA A 513 -22.01 -13.27 7.22
N PRO A 514 -23.04 -14.12 7.41
CA PRO A 514 -23.01 -15.59 7.38
C PRO A 514 -23.09 -16.19 5.96
N ARG A 515 -23.31 -15.37 4.90
CA ARG A 515 -23.51 -15.85 3.53
C ARG A 515 -22.27 -16.56 2.97
N SER A 516 -21.08 -16.15 3.37
CA SER A 516 -19.82 -16.81 3.04
C SER A 516 -19.83 -18.28 3.46
N ILE A 517 -20.27 -18.58 4.70
CA ILE A 517 -20.34 -19.93 5.24
C ILE A 517 -21.35 -20.79 4.45
N LEU A 518 -22.54 -20.22 4.21
CA LEU A 518 -23.62 -20.91 3.49
C LEU A 518 -23.26 -21.25 2.02
N THR A 519 -22.28 -20.56 1.47
CA THR A 519 -21.82 -20.74 0.07
C THR A 519 -20.45 -21.41 -0.03
N GLY A 520 -19.94 -21.98 1.07
CA GLY A 520 -18.72 -22.79 1.09
C GLY A 520 -17.40 -22.00 1.12
N GLN A 521 -17.44 -20.68 1.38
CA GLN A 521 -16.23 -19.86 1.49
C GLN A 521 -15.63 -19.83 2.91
N PHE A 522 -16.38 -20.29 3.92
CA PHE A 522 -15.97 -20.43 5.34
C PHE A 522 -15.31 -19.20 5.97
N ALA A 523 -15.63 -18.00 5.47
CA ALA A 523 -15.19 -16.76 6.07
C ALA A 523 -16.15 -16.31 7.16
N LEU A 524 -15.64 -15.96 8.34
CA LEU A 524 -16.42 -15.52 9.49
C LEU A 524 -16.54 -13.99 9.57
N THR A 525 -15.81 -13.27 8.75
CA THR A 525 -15.78 -11.80 8.74
C THR A 525 -17.08 -11.25 8.16
N PRO A 526 -17.87 -10.48 8.93
CA PRO A 526 -19.14 -9.92 8.43
C PRO A 526 -18.89 -8.74 7.50
N LYS A 527 -18.24 -7.70 7.99
CA LYS A 527 -17.79 -6.54 7.23
C LYS A 527 -16.39 -6.15 7.71
N PRO A 528 -15.38 -6.15 6.82
CA PRO A 528 -14.02 -5.79 7.21
C PRO A 528 -13.93 -4.38 7.85
N PRO A 529 -13.03 -4.16 8.83
CA PRO A 529 -12.91 -2.87 9.51
C PRO A 529 -12.42 -1.73 8.62
N TRP A 530 -11.85 -2.03 7.45
CA TRP A 530 -11.42 -1.02 6.47
C TRP A 530 -12.55 -0.55 5.53
N PHE A 531 -13.76 -1.15 5.59
CA PHE A 531 -14.90 -0.62 4.84
C PHE A 531 -15.30 0.75 5.37
N VAL A 532 -15.44 1.74 4.49
CA VAL A 532 -15.75 3.13 4.88
C VAL A 532 -17.09 3.27 5.62
N ASP A 533 -18.02 2.33 5.41
CA ASP A 533 -19.31 2.30 6.09
C ASP A 533 -19.34 1.34 7.31
N ASN A 534 -18.17 0.88 7.80
CA ASN A 534 -18.09 0.06 8.99
C ASN A 534 -18.24 0.91 10.26
N ARG A 535 -19.29 0.64 11.05
CA ARG A 535 -19.66 1.44 12.23
C ARG A 535 -18.78 1.22 13.45
N THR A 536 -18.05 0.11 13.48
CA THR A 536 -17.18 -0.27 14.60
C THR A 536 -15.71 -0.23 14.24
N ALA A 537 -15.36 0.33 13.07
CA ALA A 537 -14.00 0.41 12.56
C ALA A 537 -13.00 0.97 13.60
N ALA A 538 -13.36 2.08 14.26
CA ALA A 538 -12.52 2.70 15.29
C ALA A 538 -12.23 1.75 16.46
N THR A 539 -13.28 1.14 17.04
CA THR A 539 -13.13 0.21 18.16
C THR A 539 -12.38 -1.06 17.77
N THR A 540 -12.67 -1.59 16.58
CA THR A 540 -12.02 -2.81 16.07
C THR A 540 -10.56 -2.53 15.72
N GLY A 541 -10.25 -1.42 15.03
CA GLY A 541 -8.91 -1.01 14.70
C GLY A 541 -8.03 -0.79 15.94
N ARG A 542 -8.54 -0.06 16.94
CA ARG A 542 -7.87 0.12 18.24
C ARG A 542 -7.56 -1.22 18.92
N ARG A 543 -8.53 -2.14 18.96
CA ARG A 543 -8.34 -3.48 19.56
C ARG A 543 -7.33 -4.32 18.81
N LEU A 544 -7.36 -4.28 17.46
CA LEU A 544 -6.37 -4.96 16.62
C LEU A 544 -4.97 -4.39 16.86
N THR A 545 -4.83 -3.07 16.94
CA THR A 545 -3.55 -2.40 17.25
C THR A 545 -3.02 -2.85 18.61
N ASN A 546 -3.86 -2.80 19.66
CA ASN A 546 -3.48 -3.25 21.01
C ASN A 546 -3.18 -4.76 21.06
N PHE A 547 -3.82 -5.56 20.21
CA PHE A 547 -3.50 -6.97 20.07
C PHE A 547 -2.14 -7.15 19.40
N THR A 548 -1.86 -6.43 18.31
CA THR A 548 -0.58 -6.53 17.58
C THR A 548 0.60 -6.07 18.44
N ALA A 549 0.40 -5.04 19.29
CA ALA A 549 1.40 -4.61 20.25
C ALA A 549 1.74 -5.68 21.30
N SER A 550 0.75 -6.48 21.72
CA SER A 550 0.93 -7.55 22.71
C SER A 550 -0.13 -8.63 22.47
N PRO A 551 0.14 -9.62 21.61
CA PRO A 551 -0.80 -10.69 21.27
C PRO A 551 -1.18 -11.55 22.48
N GLY A 552 -2.47 -11.90 22.59
CA GLY A 552 -2.95 -12.75 23.68
C GLY A 552 -4.39 -13.25 23.45
N TRP A 553 -4.64 -14.50 23.81
CA TRP A 553 -5.94 -15.16 23.63
C TRP A 553 -7.10 -14.42 24.30
N SER A 554 -6.86 -13.81 25.45
CA SER A 554 -7.87 -13.05 26.22
C SER A 554 -8.40 -11.82 25.50
N LYS A 555 -7.68 -11.30 24.50
CA LYS A 555 -8.08 -10.12 23.72
C LYS A 555 -9.04 -10.46 22.57
N LEU A 556 -9.03 -11.71 22.06
CA LEU A 556 -9.81 -12.13 20.89
C LEU A 556 -11.33 -11.95 21.07
N PRO A 557 -11.97 -12.32 22.19
CA PRO A 557 -13.42 -12.14 22.35
C PRO A 557 -13.87 -10.69 22.15
N ALA A 558 -13.11 -9.73 22.64
CA ALA A 558 -13.42 -8.31 22.48
C ALA A 558 -13.29 -7.84 21.02
N ILE A 559 -12.28 -8.32 20.29
CA ILE A 559 -12.09 -8.02 18.87
C ILE A 559 -13.27 -8.56 18.07
N PHE A 560 -13.61 -9.84 18.25
CA PHE A 560 -14.74 -10.45 17.56
C PHE A 560 -16.07 -9.76 17.89
N ALA A 561 -16.31 -9.41 19.15
CA ALA A 561 -17.52 -8.72 19.56
C ALA A 561 -17.69 -7.34 18.91
N SER A 562 -16.60 -6.63 18.58
CA SER A 562 -16.69 -5.39 17.80
C SER A 562 -16.80 -5.66 16.29
N ALA A 563 -16.00 -6.57 15.75
CA ALA A 563 -16.00 -6.88 14.32
C ALA A 563 -17.37 -7.40 13.82
N LEU A 564 -18.08 -8.18 14.64
CA LEU A 564 -19.41 -8.70 14.30
C LEU A 564 -20.52 -7.63 14.23
N ARG A 565 -20.27 -6.41 14.70
CA ARG A 565 -21.21 -5.28 14.69
C ARG A 565 -20.92 -4.24 13.60
N GLY A 566 -19.91 -4.46 12.76
CA GLY A 566 -19.41 -3.55 11.74
C GLY A 566 -20.35 -3.21 10.58
#